data_1d56b090b175bce31e047eacc2687ea0
#
_entry.id   1d56b090b175bce31e047eacc2687ea0
#
_cell.length_a   1.000
_cell.length_b   1.000
_cell.length_c   1.000
_cell.angle_alpha   90.00
_cell.angle_beta   90.00
_cell.angle_gamma   90.00
#
_symmetry.space_group_name_H-M   'P 1'
#
loop_
_entity.id
_entity.type
_entity.pdbx_description
1 polymer ?
#
loop_
_entity_poly.entity_id
_entity_poly.type
_entity_poly.pdbx_seq_one_letter_code
_entity_poly.pdbx_strand_id
1 'polypeptide(L)'
;MPVKLREPWSLGGVEVPTRIVLAPMAGVSIQAFRRQGRRFGAGLVCSEMVSAAGIEHRNERTFGYLRVAADEHPLAIQIFGAEPAAMAEAARMVESAGADIVDMNFGCPVRKVTKTGAGAHLMDDPELAVRVVSAVASAVAVPVTVKMRRGVENGSRACLDLGPRLVEAGAAGLTLHPRSAAQMYTGVADHSLTAELVERVPVPVIASGDVTTRDEAIAVLERTGAAAVMVARGAQGNPWALREMIEGEAFRPSREEVAAELIVFIHEAVRELGEQRAVGFLKKFYGWYLGFGRFPKPFKQEIVMLRTTAEVVTRLFAAAPGAAELVERLEAEMPDPAEDVLLEGLPISVYGGG
;
A
#
# COMPACT_ATOMS: atom_id res chain seq x y z
N MET A 1 -21.06 -18.91 8.67
CA MET A 1 -20.25 -18.58 9.86
C MET A 1 -19.87 -17.12 9.75
N PRO A 2 -19.79 -16.37 10.87
CA PRO A 2 -19.34 -14.97 10.80
C PRO A 2 -17.91 -14.90 10.22
N VAL A 3 -17.67 -13.92 9.36
CA VAL A 3 -16.36 -13.70 8.74
C VAL A 3 -15.31 -13.39 9.82
N LYS A 4 -14.20 -14.11 9.79
CA LYS A 4 -13.08 -13.87 10.72
C LYS A 4 -11.93 -13.21 9.96
N LEU A 5 -11.57 -11.99 10.35
CA LEU A 5 -10.50 -11.23 9.71
C LEU A 5 -9.08 -11.83 9.95
N ARG A 6 -8.95 -12.71 10.96
CA ARG A 6 -7.72 -13.47 11.27
C ARG A 6 -7.54 -14.74 10.43
N GLU A 7 -8.54 -15.14 9.65
CA GLU A 7 -8.41 -16.36 8.85
C GLU A 7 -7.43 -16.14 7.70
N PRO A 8 -6.44 -17.04 7.54
CA PRO A 8 -5.56 -17.00 6.39
C PRO A 8 -6.33 -17.34 5.10
N TRP A 9 -5.83 -16.85 3.99
CA TRP A 9 -6.35 -17.11 2.65
C TRP A 9 -5.22 -17.13 1.65
N SER A 10 -5.45 -17.62 0.44
CA SER A 10 -4.43 -17.74 -0.60
C SER A 10 -4.70 -16.78 -1.75
N LEU A 11 -3.65 -16.15 -2.26
CA LEU A 11 -3.67 -15.29 -3.44
C LEU A 11 -2.62 -15.79 -4.44
N GLY A 12 -3.08 -16.52 -5.46
CA GLY A 12 -2.19 -17.11 -6.47
C GLY A 12 -1.14 -18.08 -5.90
N GLY A 13 -1.45 -18.76 -4.79
CA GLY A 13 -0.51 -19.66 -4.10
C GLY A 13 0.26 -19.01 -2.95
N VAL A 14 0.26 -17.68 -2.84
CA VAL A 14 0.84 -16.96 -1.69
C VAL A 14 -0.14 -17.02 -0.52
N GLU A 15 0.31 -17.52 0.63
CA GLU A 15 -0.47 -17.53 1.86
C GLU A 15 -0.49 -16.14 2.49
N VAL A 16 -1.68 -15.58 2.72
CA VAL A 16 -1.90 -14.28 3.35
C VAL A 16 -2.54 -14.51 4.73
N PRO A 17 -1.86 -14.18 5.83
CA PRO A 17 -2.26 -14.61 7.17
C PRO A 17 -3.51 -13.94 7.74
N THR A 18 -3.90 -12.77 7.21
CA THR A 18 -5.13 -12.08 7.63
C THR A 18 -5.85 -11.48 6.43
N ARG A 19 -7.16 -11.24 6.56
CA ARG A 19 -7.99 -10.65 5.48
C ARG A 19 -7.89 -9.12 5.40
N ILE A 20 -6.83 -8.54 5.95
CA ILE A 20 -6.54 -7.10 5.90
C ILE A 20 -5.34 -6.87 4.99
N VAL A 21 -5.55 -6.12 3.92
CA VAL A 21 -4.52 -5.72 2.94
C VAL A 21 -4.24 -4.23 3.08
N LEU A 22 -2.97 -3.83 3.19
CA LEU A 22 -2.59 -2.41 3.21
C LEU A 22 -2.44 -1.89 1.79
N ALA A 23 -3.17 -0.81 1.48
CA ALA A 23 -3.28 -0.28 0.12
C ALA A 23 -1.99 0.33 -0.44
N PRO A 24 -1.78 0.27 -1.77
CA PRO A 24 -0.78 1.06 -2.46
C PRO A 24 -1.21 2.53 -2.50
N MET A 25 -0.47 3.40 -1.83
CA MET A 25 -0.78 4.84 -1.74
C MET A 25 0.46 5.66 -2.10
N ALA A 26 0.40 6.38 -3.23
CA ALA A 26 1.48 7.25 -3.69
C ALA A 26 1.85 8.31 -2.65
N GLY A 27 3.12 8.42 -2.32
CA GLY A 27 3.64 9.31 -1.29
C GLY A 27 3.34 8.83 0.15
N VAL A 28 2.87 7.60 0.36
CA VAL A 28 2.52 7.07 1.70
C VAL A 28 3.10 5.69 1.94
N SER A 29 2.91 4.75 1.00
CA SER A 29 3.26 3.32 1.18
C SER A 29 4.76 3.06 0.96
N ILE A 30 5.61 3.91 1.57
CA ILE A 30 7.06 3.69 1.69
C ILE A 30 7.34 2.46 2.56
N GLN A 31 8.58 1.96 2.55
CA GLN A 31 8.97 0.78 3.32
C GLN A 31 8.63 0.92 4.80
N ALA A 32 8.95 2.05 5.42
CA ALA A 32 8.60 2.33 6.82
C ALA A 32 7.09 2.15 7.11
N PHE A 33 6.20 2.57 6.19
CA PHE A 33 4.75 2.43 6.35
C PHE A 33 4.29 0.98 6.18
N ARG A 34 4.90 0.24 5.25
CA ARG A 34 4.58 -1.17 5.02
C ARG A 34 5.03 -2.04 6.20
N ARG A 35 6.25 -1.87 6.69
CA ARG A 35 6.78 -2.55 7.89
C ARG A 35 5.90 -2.28 9.11
N GLN A 36 5.52 -1.02 9.33
CA GLN A 36 4.55 -0.67 10.38
C GLN A 36 3.22 -1.42 10.18
N GLY A 37 2.66 -1.41 8.97
CA GLY A 37 1.43 -2.14 8.66
C GLY A 37 1.51 -3.63 8.99
N ARG A 38 2.64 -4.28 8.69
CA ARG A 38 2.91 -5.69 9.05
C ARG A 38 2.93 -5.89 10.57
N ARG A 39 3.66 -5.06 11.31
CA ARG A 39 3.69 -5.13 12.79
C ARG A 39 2.28 -5.00 13.40
N PHE A 40 1.40 -4.25 12.78
CA PHE A 40 0.01 -4.10 13.22
C PHE A 40 -0.97 -5.09 12.59
N GLY A 41 -0.46 -6.12 11.89
CA GLY A 41 -1.23 -7.30 11.49
C GLY A 41 -1.82 -7.27 10.08
N ALA A 42 -1.46 -6.30 9.22
CA ALA A 42 -1.82 -6.42 7.80
C ALA A 42 -1.29 -7.73 7.23
N GLY A 43 -2.17 -8.53 6.61
CA GLY A 43 -1.81 -9.83 6.03
C GLY A 43 -0.98 -9.69 4.76
N LEU A 44 -1.24 -8.65 3.99
CA LEU A 44 -0.51 -8.29 2.77
C LEU A 44 -0.29 -6.78 2.76
N VAL A 45 0.92 -6.35 2.40
CA VAL A 45 1.23 -4.93 2.21
C VAL A 45 1.56 -4.65 0.75
N CYS A 46 1.21 -3.43 0.28
CA CYS A 46 1.48 -3.02 -1.09
C CYS A 46 2.41 -1.81 -1.11
N SER A 47 3.36 -1.80 -2.05
CA SER A 47 4.26 -0.66 -2.26
C SER A 47 3.55 0.56 -2.85
N GLU A 48 4.25 1.68 -2.94
CA GLU A 48 3.88 2.75 -3.87
C GLU A 48 3.93 2.23 -5.32
N MET A 49 3.25 2.91 -6.24
CA MET A 49 3.27 2.50 -7.65
C MET A 49 4.61 2.85 -8.32
N VAL A 50 5.26 1.86 -8.91
CA VAL A 50 6.54 1.92 -9.61
C VAL A 50 6.30 2.10 -11.10
N SER A 51 6.98 3.07 -11.72
CA SER A 51 6.83 3.34 -13.16
C SER A 51 7.63 2.34 -14.00
N ALA A 52 7.00 1.62 -14.92
CA ALA A 52 7.69 0.76 -15.88
C ALA A 52 8.68 1.56 -16.74
N ALA A 53 8.28 2.73 -17.25
CA ALA A 53 9.19 3.63 -17.95
C ALA A 53 10.33 4.15 -17.07
N GLY A 54 10.08 4.34 -15.76
CA GLY A 54 11.12 4.72 -14.80
C GLY A 54 12.16 3.62 -14.59
N ILE A 55 11.76 2.36 -14.63
CA ILE A 55 12.67 1.20 -14.62
C ILE A 55 13.48 1.14 -15.90
N GLU A 56 12.81 1.21 -17.07
CA GLU A 56 13.44 1.19 -18.38
C GLU A 56 14.53 2.28 -18.53
N HIS A 57 14.26 3.48 -18.03
CA HIS A 57 15.20 4.60 -18.05
C HIS A 57 16.20 4.59 -16.89
N ARG A 58 16.27 3.53 -16.11
CA ARG A 58 17.17 3.36 -14.94
C ARG A 58 17.14 4.55 -13.97
N ASN A 59 15.95 5.05 -13.69
CA ASN A 59 15.78 6.17 -12.79
C ASN A 59 16.03 5.72 -11.33
N GLU A 60 17.08 6.23 -10.69
CA GLU A 60 17.49 5.87 -9.31
C GLU A 60 16.35 5.98 -8.30
N ARG A 61 15.50 7.02 -8.43
CA ARG A 61 14.35 7.18 -7.55
C ARG A 61 13.34 6.04 -7.70
N THR A 62 13.20 5.50 -8.92
CA THR A 62 12.30 4.38 -9.19
C THR A 62 12.82 3.11 -8.52
N PHE A 63 14.13 2.87 -8.58
CA PHE A 63 14.75 1.73 -7.89
C PHE A 63 14.64 1.82 -6.37
N GLY A 64 14.64 3.01 -5.79
CA GLY A 64 14.39 3.19 -4.36
C GLY A 64 13.04 2.62 -3.88
N TYR A 65 12.04 2.49 -4.76
CA TYR A 65 10.76 1.87 -4.44
C TYR A 65 10.78 0.32 -4.48
N LEU A 66 11.86 -0.29 -4.98
CA LEU A 66 12.02 -1.73 -5.06
C LEU A 66 12.70 -2.34 -3.82
N ARG A 67 13.00 -1.55 -2.80
CA ARG A 67 13.56 -2.07 -1.56
C ARG A 67 12.55 -2.95 -0.84
N VAL A 68 12.99 -4.13 -0.44
CA VAL A 68 12.21 -5.13 0.28
C VAL A 68 12.94 -5.51 1.56
N ALA A 69 12.27 -5.45 2.69
CA ALA A 69 12.79 -5.95 3.97
C ALA A 69 12.17 -7.32 4.30
N ALA A 70 12.91 -8.16 5.01
CA ALA A 70 12.48 -9.53 5.35
C ALA A 70 11.16 -9.58 6.15
N ASP A 71 10.85 -8.54 6.92
CA ASP A 71 9.64 -8.45 7.74
C ASP A 71 8.41 -7.87 7.00
N GLU A 72 8.53 -7.57 5.69
CA GLU A 72 7.41 -7.06 4.89
C GLU A 72 6.56 -8.17 4.25
N HIS A 73 7.07 -9.40 4.16
CA HIS A 73 6.40 -10.50 3.47
C HIS A 73 5.12 -10.99 4.18
N PRO A 74 4.05 -11.31 3.40
CA PRO A 74 3.97 -11.15 1.95
C PRO A 74 3.82 -9.70 1.50
N LEU A 75 4.53 -9.37 0.44
CA LEU A 75 4.60 -8.03 -0.16
C LEU A 75 4.18 -8.04 -1.63
N ALA A 76 3.25 -7.16 -1.99
CA ALA A 76 2.94 -6.84 -3.38
C ALA A 76 3.65 -5.55 -3.81
N ILE A 77 4.46 -5.59 -4.86
CA ILE A 77 4.99 -4.37 -5.48
C ILE A 77 4.10 -3.98 -6.65
N GLN A 78 3.55 -2.75 -6.59
CA GLN A 78 2.64 -2.25 -7.61
C GLN A 78 3.39 -1.53 -8.73
N ILE A 79 3.18 -1.96 -9.97
CA ILE A 79 3.72 -1.34 -11.19
C ILE A 79 2.64 -0.64 -12.00
N PHE A 80 3.03 0.38 -12.78
CA PHE A 80 2.15 1.04 -13.74
C PHE A 80 2.86 1.39 -15.05
N GLY A 81 2.13 1.28 -16.13
CA GLY A 81 2.53 1.54 -17.50
C GLY A 81 1.43 1.11 -18.44
N ALA A 82 1.59 1.37 -19.75
CA ALA A 82 0.64 0.98 -20.78
C ALA A 82 1.33 0.18 -21.93
N GLU A 83 2.66 0.13 -21.94
CA GLU A 83 3.41 -0.62 -22.97
C GLU A 83 3.70 -2.03 -22.44
N PRO A 84 3.22 -3.11 -23.16
CA PRO A 84 3.31 -4.47 -22.67
C PRO A 84 4.74 -4.96 -22.41
N ALA A 85 5.70 -4.65 -23.26
CA ALA A 85 7.08 -5.11 -23.11
C ALA A 85 7.77 -4.42 -21.92
N ALA A 86 7.57 -3.11 -21.75
CA ALA A 86 8.11 -2.37 -20.61
C ALA A 86 7.48 -2.84 -19.28
N MET A 87 6.19 -3.17 -19.27
CA MET A 87 5.52 -3.72 -18.10
C MET A 87 6.02 -5.12 -17.74
N ALA A 88 6.27 -5.98 -18.73
CA ALA A 88 6.86 -7.29 -18.53
C ALA A 88 8.28 -7.20 -17.96
N GLU A 89 9.10 -6.27 -18.43
CA GLU A 89 10.45 -6.03 -17.89
C GLU A 89 10.40 -5.47 -16.46
N ALA A 90 9.49 -4.54 -16.20
CA ALA A 90 9.27 -4.03 -14.85
C ALA A 90 8.85 -5.13 -13.87
N ALA A 91 8.02 -6.06 -14.32
CA ALA A 91 7.59 -7.20 -13.53
C ALA A 91 8.75 -8.14 -13.16
N ARG A 92 9.64 -8.46 -14.12
CA ARG A 92 10.86 -9.26 -13.83
C ARG A 92 11.75 -8.58 -12.80
N MET A 93 11.90 -7.26 -12.92
CA MET A 93 12.68 -6.48 -11.96
C MET A 93 12.07 -6.53 -10.56
N VAL A 94 10.75 -6.39 -10.46
CA VAL A 94 9.99 -6.49 -9.21
C VAL A 94 10.11 -7.88 -8.58
N GLU A 95 9.98 -8.94 -9.37
CA GLU A 95 10.20 -10.32 -8.92
C GLU A 95 11.63 -10.53 -8.42
N SER A 96 12.63 -10.05 -9.17
CA SER A 96 14.05 -10.12 -8.78
C SER A 96 14.35 -9.33 -7.51
N ALA A 97 13.56 -8.29 -7.21
CA ALA A 97 13.65 -7.52 -5.97
C ALA A 97 13.08 -8.27 -4.75
N GLY A 98 12.45 -9.44 -4.95
CA GLY A 98 11.91 -10.27 -3.88
C GLY A 98 10.43 -10.01 -3.58
N ALA A 99 9.67 -9.37 -4.45
CA ALA A 99 8.23 -9.28 -4.27
C ALA A 99 7.56 -10.64 -4.35
N ASP A 100 6.60 -10.91 -3.45
CA ASP A 100 5.79 -12.13 -3.49
C ASP A 100 4.69 -12.04 -4.56
N ILE A 101 4.26 -10.82 -4.91
CA ILE A 101 3.18 -10.54 -5.85
C ILE A 101 3.56 -9.32 -6.69
N VAL A 102 3.34 -9.40 -8.00
CA VAL A 102 3.34 -8.22 -8.88
C VAL A 102 1.91 -7.69 -8.98
N ASP A 103 1.65 -6.48 -8.47
CA ASP A 103 0.34 -5.84 -8.59
C ASP A 103 0.34 -4.78 -9.70
N MET A 104 -0.69 -4.72 -10.52
CA MET A 104 -0.81 -3.81 -11.65
C MET A 104 -1.82 -2.69 -11.36
N ASN A 105 -1.44 -1.44 -11.58
CA ASN A 105 -2.30 -0.30 -11.34
C ASN A 105 -3.20 0.04 -12.55
N PHE A 106 -4.48 -0.28 -12.44
CA PHE A 106 -5.54 0.10 -13.41
C PHE A 106 -6.57 1.06 -12.77
N GLY A 107 -6.17 1.75 -11.70
CA GLY A 107 -7.11 2.58 -10.95
C GLY A 107 -6.67 4.02 -10.69
N CYS A 108 -5.40 4.37 -10.92
CA CYS A 108 -4.91 5.72 -10.64
C CYS A 108 -5.54 6.74 -11.61
N PRO A 109 -6.32 7.74 -11.11
CA PRO A 109 -6.97 8.72 -11.95
C PRO A 109 -6.12 9.98 -12.19
N VAL A 110 -4.92 10.04 -11.61
CA VAL A 110 -4.08 11.23 -11.65
C VAL A 110 -3.58 11.50 -13.08
N ARG A 111 -3.79 12.73 -13.57
CA ARG A 111 -3.47 13.13 -14.96
C ARG A 111 -2.02 12.80 -15.38
N LYS A 112 -1.07 12.88 -14.45
CA LYS A 112 0.33 12.52 -14.73
C LYS A 112 0.49 11.06 -15.16
N VAL A 113 -0.37 10.16 -14.67
CA VAL A 113 -0.40 8.73 -15.00
C VAL A 113 -1.28 8.50 -16.22
N THR A 114 -2.52 9.01 -16.22
CA THR A 114 -3.50 8.73 -17.28
C THR A 114 -3.11 9.28 -18.66
N LYS A 115 -2.38 10.41 -18.71
CA LYS A 115 -1.87 10.96 -19.98
C LYS A 115 -0.85 10.05 -20.70
N THR A 116 -0.28 9.06 -20.02
CA THR A 116 0.62 8.06 -20.61
C THR A 116 -0.13 6.79 -21.06
N GLY A 117 -1.46 6.81 -21.03
CA GLY A 117 -2.29 5.63 -21.31
C GLY A 117 -2.41 4.64 -20.14
N ALA A 118 -1.73 4.89 -19.02
CA ALA A 118 -1.67 4.02 -17.86
C ALA A 118 -2.76 4.31 -16.80
N GLY A 119 -2.77 3.51 -15.74
CA GLY A 119 -3.69 3.69 -14.62
C GLY A 119 -5.14 3.47 -15.05
N ALA A 120 -6.04 4.35 -14.60
CA ALA A 120 -7.47 4.22 -14.92
C ALA A 120 -7.79 4.29 -16.42
N HIS A 121 -6.90 4.87 -17.24
CA HIS A 121 -7.11 4.94 -18.69
C HIS A 121 -7.09 3.56 -19.38
N LEU A 122 -6.36 2.59 -18.83
CA LEU A 122 -6.39 1.21 -19.34
C LEU A 122 -7.78 0.56 -19.28
N MET A 123 -8.68 1.07 -18.43
CA MET A 123 -10.07 0.56 -18.38
C MET A 123 -10.93 1.00 -19.56
N ASP A 124 -10.49 2.01 -20.33
CA ASP A 124 -11.15 2.46 -21.57
C ASP A 124 -10.62 1.74 -22.82
N ASP A 125 -9.50 0.99 -22.70
CA ASP A 125 -8.95 0.13 -23.77
C ASP A 125 -8.79 -1.32 -23.25
N PRO A 126 -9.88 -2.10 -23.21
CA PRO A 126 -9.85 -3.48 -22.72
C PRO A 126 -8.88 -4.39 -23.49
N GLU A 127 -8.67 -4.16 -24.78
CA GLU A 127 -7.76 -4.95 -25.59
C GLU A 127 -6.30 -4.70 -25.19
N LEU A 128 -5.94 -3.43 -24.96
CA LEU A 128 -4.62 -3.10 -24.45
C LEU A 128 -4.44 -3.63 -23.03
N ALA A 129 -5.44 -3.47 -22.17
CA ALA A 129 -5.43 -3.98 -20.79
C ALA A 129 -5.12 -5.48 -20.74
N VAL A 130 -5.79 -6.28 -21.55
CA VAL A 130 -5.57 -7.74 -21.68
C VAL A 130 -4.16 -8.03 -22.17
N ARG A 131 -3.67 -7.34 -23.20
CA ARG A 131 -2.29 -7.55 -23.70
C ARG A 131 -1.24 -7.24 -22.63
N VAL A 132 -1.44 -6.17 -21.87
CA VAL A 132 -0.49 -5.78 -20.81
C VAL A 132 -0.48 -6.81 -19.69
N VAL A 133 -1.65 -7.29 -19.22
CA VAL A 133 -1.72 -8.33 -18.19
C VAL A 133 -1.11 -9.64 -18.68
N SER A 134 -1.43 -10.07 -19.90
CA SER A 134 -0.87 -11.31 -20.49
C SER A 134 0.66 -11.24 -20.60
N ALA A 135 1.21 -10.10 -21.03
CA ALA A 135 2.66 -9.90 -21.11
C ALA A 135 3.34 -9.99 -19.74
N VAL A 136 2.74 -9.38 -18.71
CA VAL A 136 3.26 -9.42 -17.33
C VAL A 136 3.15 -10.82 -16.75
N ALA A 137 1.97 -11.46 -16.84
CA ALA A 137 1.74 -12.80 -16.29
C ALA A 137 2.64 -13.88 -16.95
N SER A 138 2.98 -13.70 -18.23
CA SER A 138 3.91 -14.60 -18.93
C SER A 138 5.39 -14.36 -18.60
N ALA A 139 5.72 -13.24 -17.95
CA ALA A 139 7.10 -12.81 -17.73
C ALA A 139 7.66 -13.20 -16.37
N VAL A 140 6.82 -13.54 -15.39
CA VAL A 140 7.18 -13.81 -14.00
C VAL A 140 6.56 -15.12 -13.49
N ALA A 141 7.17 -15.71 -12.47
CA ALA A 141 6.67 -16.91 -11.80
C ALA A 141 5.76 -16.57 -10.61
N VAL A 142 5.95 -15.40 -10.00
CA VAL A 142 5.09 -14.92 -8.89
C VAL A 142 3.70 -14.53 -9.40
N PRO A 143 2.64 -14.66 -8.58
CA PRO A 143 1.30 -14.28 -9.00
C PRO A 143 1.19 -12.81 -9.38
N VAL A 144 0.39 -12.54 -10.42
CA VAL A 144 0.08 -11.20 -10.90
C VAL A 144 -1.32 -10.82 -10.46
N THR A 145 -1.49 -9.64 -9.86
CA THR A 145 -2.80 -9.09 -9.50
C THR A 145 -3.08 -7.78 -10.21
N VAL A 146 -4.35 -7.40 -10.29
CA VAL A 146 -4.75 -6.12 -10.90
C VAL A 146 -5.63 -5.34 -9.93
N LYS A 147 -5.19 -4.11 -9.62
CA LYS A 147 -6.00 -3.17 -8.85
C LYS A 147 -6.68 -2.18 -9.77
N MET A 148 -8.01 -2.19 -9.82
CA MET A 148 -8.82 -1.38 -10.72
C MET A 148 -9.92 -0.58 -10.01
N ARG A 149 -10.53 0.36 -10.73
CA ARG A 149 -11.76 1.05 -10.36
C ARG A 149 -12.97 0.44 -11.07
N ARG A 150 -14.19 0.98 -10.83
CA ARG A 150 -15.41 0.54 -11.56
C ARG A 150 -15.37 0.89 -13.05
N GLY A 151 -14.56 1.87 -13.43
CA GLY A 151 -14.39 2.46 -14.75
C GLY A 151 -13.96 3.90 -14.64
N VAL A 152 -13.83 4.60 -15.78
CA VAL A 152 -13.39 6.00 -15.83
C VAL A 152 -14.54 6.94 -15.51
N GLU A 153 -15.65 6.84 -16.23
CA GLU A 153 -16.79 7.73 -16.11
C GLU A 153 -17.74 7.35 -14.96
N ASN A 154 -18.49 8.33 -14.47
CA ASN A 154 -19.53 8.10 -13.47
C ASN A 154 -20.59 7.15 -14.04
N GLY A 155 -21.04 6.21 -13.19
CA GLY A 155 -21.98 5.17 -13.59
C GLY A 155 -21.39 4.01 -14.39
N SER A 156 -20.12 4.06 -14.79
CA SER A 156 -19.45 2.97 -15.49
C SER A 156 -19.49 1.66 -14.70
N ARG A 157 -19.59 0.54 -15.39
CA ARG A 157 -19.51 -0.82 -14.87
C ARG A 157 -18.44 -1.64 -15.59
N ALA A 158 -17.48 -0.96 -16.23
CA ALA A 158 -16.44 -1.59 -17.05
C ALA A 158 -15.66 -2.68 -16.29
N CYS A 159 -15.51 -2.57 -14.97
CA CYS A 159 -14.85 -3.58 -14.15
C CYS A 159 -15.49 -4.97 -14.23
N LEU A 160 -16.80 -5.07 -14.51
CA LEU A 160 -17.52 -6.33 -14.57
C LEU A 160 -17.27 -7.11 -15.87
N ASP A 161 -17.00 -6.41 -16.96
CA ASP A 161 -16.68 -7.02 -18.26
C ASP A 161 -15.17 -7.20 -18.42
N LEU A 162 -14.39 -6.26 -17.90
CA LEU A 162 -12.94 -6.31 -17.95
C LEU A 162 -12.36 -7.37 -16.99
N GLY A 163 -12.88 -7.48 -15.76
CA GLY A 163 -12.35 -8.38 -14.73
C GLY A 163 -12.17 -9.84 -15.19
N PRO A 164 -13.20 -10.53 -15.74
CA PRO A 164 -13.05 -11.87 -16.27
C PRO A 164 -11.97 -11.98 -17.35
N ARG A 165 -11.88 -11.01 -18.27
CA ARG A 165 -10.87 -10.97 -19.33
C ARG A 165 -9.44 -10.83 -18.79
N LEU A 166 -9.25 -10.07 -17.69
CA LEU A 166 -7.95 -9.95 -17.02
C LEU A 166 -7.55 -11.27 -16.36
N VAL A 167 -8.51 -12.01 -15.80
CA VAL A 167 -8.28 -13.34 -15.22
C VAL A 167 -7.90 -14.34 -16.33
N GLU A 168 -8.61 -14.35 -17.45
CA GLU A 168 -8.25 -15.15 -18.63
C GLU A 168 -6.86 -14.81 -19.17
N ALA A 169 -6.43 -13.54 -19.03
CA ALA A 169 -5.09 -13.07 -19.39
C ALA A 169 -3.99 -13.46 -18.39
N GLY A 170 -4.34 -14.09 -17.25
CA GLY A 170 -3.40 -14.62 -16.27
C GLY A 170 -3.38 -13.87 -14.92
N ALA A 171 -4.31 -12.96 -14.65
CA ALA A 171 -4.42 -12.35 -13.33
C ALA A 171 -4.87 -13.38 -12.28
N ALA A 172 -4.07 -13.57 -11.22
CA ALA A 172 -4.31 -14.50 -10.12
C ALA A 172 -5.22 -13.92 -9.02
N GLY A 173 -5.54 -12.63 -9.10
CA GLY A 173 -6.45 -11.95 -8.19
C GLY A 173 -6.75 -10.52 -8.64
N LEU A 174 -7.88 -9.99 -8.18
CA LEU A 174 -8.35 -8.65 -8.52
C LEU A 174 -8.60 -7.82 -7.26
N THR A 175 -8.26 -6.54 -7.29
CA THR A 175 -8.69 -5.58 -6.27
C THR A 175 -9.61 -4.55 -6.91
N LEU A 176 -10.85 -4.44 -6.40
CA LEU A 176 -11.80 -3.47 -6.91
C LEU A 176 -12.02 -2.32 -5.93
N HIS A 177 -11.75 -1.09 -6.38
CA HIS A 177 -12.26 0.13 -5.75
C HIS A 177 -13.49 0.60 -6.54
N PRO A 178 -14.73 0.40 -6.04
CA PRO A 178 -15.95 0.55 -6.83
C PRO A 178 -16.42 2.01 -6.93
N ARG A 179 -15.49 2.97 -6.99
CA ARG A 179 -15.67 4.34 -7.45
C ARG A 179 -15.11 4.50 -8.85
N SER A 180 -15.70 5.41 -9.65
CA SER A 180 -15.10 5.76 -10.95
C SER A 180 -13.82 6.59 -10.79
N ALA A 181 -13.03 6.71 -11.85
CA ALA A 181 -11.90 7.63 -11.87
C ALA A 181 -12.38 9.09 -11.69
N ALA A 182 -13.48 9.46 -12.34
CA ALA A 182 -14.09 10.78 -12.24
C ALA A 182 -14.57 11.13 -10.83
N GLN A 183 -15.07 10.15 -10.06
CA GLN A 183 -15.47 10.36 -8.65
C GLN A 183 -14.27 10.65 -7.74
N MET A 184 -13.08 10.26 -8.10
CA MET A 184 -11.90 10.32 -7.21
C MET A 184 -12.17 9.62 -5.87
N TYR A 185 -12.49 10.39 -4.82
CA TYR A 185 -12.80 9.91 -3.47
C TYR A 185 -14.14 10.45 -2.95
N THR A 186 -14.94 11.08 -3.79
CA THR A 186 -16.26 11.61 -3.41
C THR A 186 -17.34 10.55 -3.44
N GLY A 187 -18.45 10.80 -2.75
CA GLY A 187 -19.57 9.84 -2.65
C GLY A 187 -19.19 8.59 -1.85
N VAL A 188 -19.86 7.49 -2.11
CA VAL A 188 -19.72 6.20 -1.41
C VAL A 188 -19.20 5.14 -2.38
N ALA A 189 -18.37 4.21 -1.89
CA ALA A 189 -17.93 3.04 -2.63
C ALA A 189 -19.09 2.04 -2.80
N ASP A 190 -19.50 1.78 -4.05
CA ASP A 190 -20.62 0.92 -4.37
C ASP A 190 -20.21 -0.56 -4.40
N HIS A 191 -20.13 -1.16 -3.24
CA HIS A 191 -19.71 -2.56 -3.10
C HIS A 191 -20.68 -3.60 -3.68
N SER A 192 -21.85 -3.23 -4.22
CA SER A 192 -22.66 -4.14 -5.03
C SER A 192 -21.90 -4.62 -6.27
N LEU A 193 -21.07 -3.73 -6.88
CA LEU A 193 -20.18 -4.10 -7.97
C LEU A 193 -19.07 -5.07 -7.56
N THR A 194 -18.60 -4.96 -6.31
CA THR A 194 -17.64 -5.93 -5.78
C THR A 194 -18.27 -7.31 -5.66
N ALA A 195 -19.50 -7.40 -5.14
CA ALA A 195 -20.26 -8.65 -5.06
C ALA A 195 -20.44 -9.28 -6.45
N GLU A 196 -20.91 -8.50 -7.42
CA GLU A 196 -21.10 -8.98 -8.79
C GLU A 196 -19.78 -9.43 -9.44
N LEU A 197 -18.66 -8.75 -9.18
CA LEU A 197 -17.35 -9.16 -9.68
C LEU A 197 -16.91 -10.50 -9.07
N VAL A 198 -17.12 -10.69 -7.76
CA VAL A 198 -16.86 -11.96 -7.06
C VAL A 198 -17.59 -13.14 -7.72
N GLU A 199 -18.85 -12.94 -8.12
CA GLU A 199 -19.64 -13.98 -8.80
C GLU A 199 -19.15 -14.29 -10.22
N ARG A 200 -18.43 -13.35 -10.87
CA ARG A 200 -18.00 -13.48 -12.28
C ARG A 200 -16.59 -14.05 -12.46
N VAL A 201 -15.78 -14.12 -11.40
CA VAL A 201 -14.38 -14.54 -11.52
C VAL A 201 -14.05 -15.68 -10.56
N PRO A 202 -13.23 -16.68 -10.98
CA PRO A 202 -12.84 -17.80 -10.12
C PRO A 202 -11.65 -17.49 -9.19
N VAL A 203 -11.11 -16.28 -9.24
CA VAL A 203 -9.94 -15.85 -8.46
C VAL A 203 -10.37 -14.97 -7.27
N PRO A 204 -9.55 -14.86 -6.22
CA PRO A 204 -9.85 -13.97 -5.10
C PRO A 204 -10.04 -12.52 -5.53
N VAL A 205 -11.08 -11.87 -4.98
CA VAL A 205 -11.31 -10.43 -5.12
C VAL A 205 -11.08 -9.76 -3.78
N ILE A 206 -10.32 -8.67 -3.78
CA ILE A 206 -10.07 -7.80 -2.64
C ILE A 206 -10.96 -6.57 -2.76
N ALA A 207 -11.80 -6.30 -1.73
CA ALA A 207 -12.68 -5.13 -1.69
C ALA A 207 -11.93 -3.90 -1.17
N SER A 208 -11.89 -2.82 -1.92
CA SER A 208 -11.21 -1.56 -1.56
C SER A 208 -12.20 -0.39 -1.55
N GLY A 209 -12.07 0.50 -0.58
CA GLY A 209 -12.88 1.71 -0.45
C GLY A 209 -13.79 1.68 0.77
N ASP A 210 -13.78 2.81 1.50
CA ASP A 210 -14.62 3.07 2.69
C ASP A 210 -14.55 2.01 3.80
N VAL A 211 -13.36 1.41 3.98
CA VAL A 211 -13.07 0.49 5.09
C VAL A 211 -12.08 1.17 6.03
N THR A 212 -12.56 1.55 7.22
CA THR A 212 -11.78 2.25 8.25
C THR A 212 -11.95 1.64 9.63
N THR A 213 -12.98 0.80 9.82
CA THR A 213 -13.32 0.11 11.07
C THR A 213 -13.48 -1.38 10.84
N ARG A 214 -13.45 -2.16 11.95
CA ARG A 214 -13.72 -3.59 11.93
C ARG A 214 -15.13 -3.91 11.40
N ASP A 215 -16.13 -3.18 11.86
CA ASP A 215 -17.53 -3.43 11.48
C ASP A 215 -17.75 -3.19 9.97
N GLU A 216 -17.14 -2.13 9.43
CA GLU A 216 -17.13 -1.88 7.98
C GLU A 216 -16.44 -3.01 7.22
N ALA A 217 -15.29 -3.50 7.72
CA ALA A 217 -14.57 -4.60 7.10
C ALA A 217 -15.41 -5.89 7.05
N ILE A 218 -16.03 -6.26 8.16
CA ILE A 218 -16.90 -7.43 8.24
C ILE A 218 -18.12 -7.25 7.33
N ALA A 219 -18.81 -6.11 7.40
CA ALA A 219 -20.00 -5.84 6.60
C ALA A 219 -19.69 -5.89 5.08
N VAL A 220 -18.53 -5.38 4.65
CA VAL A 220 -18.10 -5.47 3.25
C VAL A 220 -17.86 -6.91 2.85
N LEU A 221 -17.12 -7.70 3.64
CA LEU A 221 -16.84 -9.11 3.32
C LEU A 221 -18.11 -9.96 3.29
N GLU A 222 -19.01 -9.81 4.28
CA GLU A 222 -20.28 -10.56 4.34
C GLU A 222 -21.20 -10.23 3.15
N ARG A 223 -21.26 -8.94 2.77
CA ARG A 223 -22.11 -8.50 1.66
C ARG A 223 -21.57 -8.90 0.30
N THR A 224 -20.24 -8.96 0.15
CA THR A 224 -19.62 -9.11 -1.18
C THR A 224 -19.07 -10.50 -1.46
N GLY A 225 -18.79 -11.30 -0.44
CA GLY A 225 -18.06 -12.56 -0.58
C GLY A 225 -16.58 -12.37 -0.97
N ALA A 226 -16.05 -11.14 -0.90
CA ALA A 226 -14.65 -10.87 -1.20
C ALA A 226 -13.72 -11.64 -0.25
N ALA A 227 -12.53 -11.99 -0.74
CA ALA A 227 -11.54 -12.74 0.04
C ALA A 227 -10.90 -11.90 1.15
N ALA A 228 -10.71 -10.59 0.92
CA ALA A 228 -10.12 -9.67 1.86
C ALA A 228 -10.61 -8.23 1.64
N VAL A 229 -10.33 -7.34 2.58
CA VAL A 229 -10.53 -5.89 2.44
C VAL A 229 -9.20 -5.16 2.38
N MET A 230 -9.16 -4.09 1.58
CA MET A 230 -7.98 -3.23 1.45
C MET A 230 -8.20 -1.93 2.20
N VAL A 231 -7.36 -1.71 3.22
CA VAL A 231 -7.38 -0.51 4.07
C VAL A 231 -6.37 0.50 3.53
N ALA A 232 -6.81 1.75 3.36
CA ALA A 232 -5.97 2.86 2.92
C ALA A 232 -5.90 3.96 3.99
N ARG A 233 -6.76 4.96 3.89
CA ARG A 233 -6.78 6.14 4.77
C ARG A 233 -7.00 5.79 6.24
N GLY A 234 -7.68 4.68 6.54
CA GLY A 234 -7.92 4.22 7.91
C GLY A 234 -6.64 3.91 8.70
N ALA A 235 -5.55 3.55 8.01
CA ALA A 235 -4.26 3.27 8.64
C ALA A 235 -3.32 4.50 8.72
N GLN A 236 -3.66 5.63 8.10
CA GLN A 236 -2.80 6.81 8.06
C GLN A 236 -2.72 7.48 9.44
N GLY A 237 -1.56 7.41 10.09
CA GLY A 237 -1.33 7.94 11.44
C GLY A 237 -2.09 7.20 12.54
N ASN A 238 -2.73 6.10 12.19
CA ASN A 238 -3.46 5.21 13.10
C ASN A 238 -3.21 3.73 12.72
N PRO A 239 -2.00 3.19 12.89
CA PRO A 239 -1.73 1.79 12.60
C PRO A 239 -2.52 0.84 13.52
N TRP A 240 -2.90 1.28 14.72
CA TRP A 240 -3.73 0.51 15.66
C TRP A 240 -5.08 0.10 15.08
N ALA A 241 -5.62 0.86 14.11
CA ALA A 241 -6.86 0.47 13.42
C ALA A 241 -6.75 -0.91 12.74
N LEU A 242 -5.58 -1.28 12.23
CA LEU A 242 -5.35 -2.62 11.64
C LEU A 242 -5.44 -3.70 12.73
N ARG A 243 -4.81 -3.47 13.89
CA ARG A 243 -4.89 -4.37 15.03
C ARG A 243 -6.32 -4.51 15.56
N GLU A 244 -7.02 -3.39 15.75
CA GLU A 244 -8.43 -3.39 16.19
C GLU A 244 -9.33 -4.18 15.23
N MET A 245 -9.14 -4.03 13.92
CA MET A 245 -9.89 -4.80 12.92
C MET A 245 -9.68 -6.30 13.11
N ILE A 246 -8.45 -6.73 13.35
CA ILE A 246 -8.08 -8.14 13.44
C ILE A 246 -8.47 -8.72 14.81
N GLU A 247 -8.19 -8.01 15.90
CA GLU A 247 -8.38 -8.49 17.27
C GLU A 247 -9.82 -8.33 17.76
N GLY A 248 -10.52 -7.35 17.25
CA GLY A 248 -11.90 -7.07 17.64
C GLY A 248 -12.02 -6.30 18.96
N GLU A 249 -10.89 -5.92 19.54
CA GLU A 249 -10.84 -5.14 20.76
C GLU A 249 -10.47 -3.70 20.42
N ALA A 250 -11.26 -2.75 20.93
CA ALA A 250 -10.94 -1.33 20.76
C ALA A 250 -9.66 -1.00 21.54
N PHE A 251 -8.69 -0.47 20.84
CA PHE A 251 -7.43 -0.05 21.43
C PHE A 251 -7.27 1.47 21.36
N ARG A 252 -6.98 2.08 22.49
CA ARG A 252 -6.72 3.51 22.56
C ARG A 252 -5.30 3.74 23.06
N PRO A 253 -4.33 3.97 22.17
CA PRO A 253 -2.96 4.20 22.56
C PRO A 253 -2.85 5.45 23.45
N SER A 254 -1.93 5.40 24.38
CA SER A 254 -1.50 6.55 25.14
C SER A 254 -0.80 7.56 24.23
N ARG A 255 -0.58 8.77 24.74
CA ARG A 255 0.19 9.77 23.99
C ARG A 255 1.65 9.33 23.79
N GLU A 256 2.20 8.62 24.77
CA GLU A 256 3.54 8.05 24.76
C GLU A 256 3.67 6.99 23.66
N GLU A 257 2.70 6.09 23.53
CA GLU A 257 2.68 5.07 22.45
C GLU A 257 2.57 5.72 21.08
N VAL A 258 1.73 6.74 20.91
CA VAL A 258 1.63 7.46 19.63
C VAL A 258 2.94 8.20 19.31
N ALA A 259 3.58 8.82 20.30
CA ALA A 259 4.87 9.47 20.10
C ALA A 259 5.96 8.47 19.73
N ALA A 260 6.01 7.33 20.42
CA ALA A 260 6.99 6.28 20.15
C ALA A 260 6.83 5.71 18.74
N GLU A 261 5.62 5.34 18.33
CA GLU A 261 5.36 4.84 16.96
C GLU A 261 5.71 5.88 15.88
N LEU A 262 5.42 7.16 16.14
CA LEU A 262 5.81 8.22 15.21
C LEU A 262 7.33 8.39 15.14
N ILE A 263 8.04 8.29 16.26
CA ILE A 263 9.51 8.39 16.31
C ILE A 263 10.15 7.23 15.53
N VAL A 264 9.73 5.99 15.80
CA VAL A 264 10.19 4.82 15.02
C VAL A 264 9.92 5.01 13.54
N PHE A 265 8.72 5.48 13.17
CA PHE A 265 8.38 5.76 11.78
C PHE A 265 9.29 6.86 11.16
N ILE A 266 9.65 7.90 11.93
CA ILE A 266 10.60 8.92 11.50
C ILE A 266 11.98 8.31 11.23
N HIS A 267 12.50 7.49 12.15
CA HIS A 267 13.82 6.86 12.01
C HIS A 267 13.86 5.97 10.77
N GLU A 268 12.84 5.12 10.57
CA GLU A 268 12.72 4.29 9.38
C GLU A 268 12.62 5.12 8.08
N ALA A 269 11.81 6.16 8.07
CA ALA A 269 11.67 7.03 6.90
C ALA A 269 12.96 7.80 6.58
N VAL A 270 13.73 8.21 7.58
CA VAL A 270 15.05 8.84 7.38
C VAL A 270 16.04 7.83 6.80
N ARG A 271 16.03 6.59 7.29
CA ARG A 271 16.88 5.50 6.77
C ARG A 271 16.57 5.22 5.29
N GLU A 272 15.29 5.20 4.93
CA GLU A 272 14.85 4.91 3.55
C GLU A 272 15.07 6.10 2.59
N LEU A 273 14.73 7.31 3.01
CA LEU A 273 14.66 8.49 2.14
C LEU A 273 15.87 9.42 2.24
N GLY A 274 16.64 9.32 3.31
CA GLY A 274 17.62 10.32 3.73
C GLY A 274 16.95 11.54 4.38
N GLU A 275 17.65 12.22 5.29
CA GLU A 275 17.13 13.34 6.09
C GLU A 275 16.48 14.44 5.23
N GLN A 276 17.16 14.89 4.18
CA GLN A 276 16.69 16.01 3.36
C GLN A 276 15.29 15.76 2.74
N ARG A 277 15.05 14.53 2.30
CA ARG A 277 13.74 14.15 1.71
C ARG A 277 12.70 13.83 2.78
N ALA A 278 13.14 13.17 3.86
CA ALA A 278 12.27 12.76 4.96
C ALA A 278 11.60 13.96 5.62
N VAL A 279 12.31 15.07 5.89
CA VAL A 279 11.75 16.29 6.51
C VAL A 279 10.50 16.78 5.77
N GLY A 280 10.55 16.88 4.45
CA GLY A 280 9.40 17.32 3.66
C GLY A 280 8.29 16.28 3.58
N PHE A 281 8.67 15.01 3.44
CA PHE A 281 7.76 13.88 3.30
C PHE A 281 6.92 13.67 4.58
N LEU A 282 7.53 13.75 5.75
CA LEU A 282 6.94 13.43 7.03
C LEU A 282 5.90 14.45 7.53
N LYS A 283 5.89 15.68 7.01
CA LYS A 283 4.99 16.76 7.51
C LYS A 283 3.51 16.36 7.53
N LYS A 284 3.03 15.61 6.55
CA LYS A 284 1.66 15.10 6.52
C LYS A 284 1.40 14.03 7.58
N PHE A 285 2.41 13.19 7.85
CA PHE A 285 2.32 12.15 8.87
C PHE A 285 2.25 12.76 10.27
N TYR A 286 3.01 13.81 10.55
CA TYR A 286 2.91 14.54 11.81
C TYR A 286 1.47 14.98 12.10
N GLY A 287 0.78 15.53 11.08
CA GLY A 287 -0.62 15.93 11.19
C GLY A 287 -1.54 14.77 11.57
N TRP A 288 -1.35 13.61 10.97
CA TRP A 288 -2.16 12.44 11.22
C TRP A 288 -1.91 11.84 12.60
N TYR A 289 -0.66 11.51 12.95
CA TYR A 289 -0.31 10.92 14.25
C TYR A 289 -0.65 11.84 15.41
N LEU A 290 -0.23 13.11 15.34
CA LEU A 290 -0.46 14.05 16.42
C LEU A 290 -1.95 14.42 16.57
N GLY A 291 -2.71 14.32 15.49
CA GLY A 291 -4.18 14.42 15.53
C GLY A 291 -4.80 13.27 16.28
N PHE A 292 -4.41 12.05 15.94
CA PHE A 292 -4.86 10.83 16.60
C PHE A 292 -4.44 10.76 18.07
N GLY A 293 -3.18 11.08 18.39
CA GLY A 293 -2.64 11.14 19.76
C GLY A 293 -3.15 12.32 20.60
N ARG A 294 -4.08 13.12 20.08
CA ARG A 294 -4.69 14.27 20.77
C ARG A 294 -3.69 15.28 21.32
N PHE A 295 -2.59 15.49 20.59
CA PHE A 295 -1.64 16.54 20.92
C PHE A 295 -2.29 17.92 20.74
N PRO A 296 -1.93 18.92 21.58
CA PRO A 296 -2.49 20.26 21.46
C PRO A 296 -2.25 20.91 20.09
N LYS A 297 -3.21 21.71 19.61
CA LYS A 297 -3.09 22.39 18.30
C LYS A 297 -1.81 23.24 18.16
N PRO A 298 -1.37 24.01 19.19
CA PRO A 298 -0.10 24.76 19.08
C PRO A 298 1.10 23.85 18.88
N PHE A 299 1.17 22.72 19.59
CA PHE A 299 2.25 21.72 19.42
C PHE A 299 2.30 21.16 18.00
N LYS A 300 1.13 20.80 17.43
CA LYS A 300 1.05 20.31 16.05
C LYS A 300 1.55 21.34 15.03
N GLN A 301 1.23 22.61 15.25
CA GLN A 301 1.68 23.71 14.40
C GLN A 301 3.20 23.91 14.50
N GLU A 302 3.76 23.82 15.70
CA GLU A 302 5.20 23.89 15.95
C GLU A 302 5.94 22.78 15.22
N ILE A 303 5.54 21.51 15.41
CA ILE A 303 6.20 20.34 14.81
C ILE A 303 6.32 20.45 13.30
N VAL A 304 5.28 20.88 12.61
CA VAL A 304 5.28 21.01 11.14
C VAL A 304 6.26 22.07 10.62
N MET A 305 6.64 23.04 11.49
CA MET A 305 7.55 24.14 11.15
C MET A 305 9.04 23.81 11.40
N LEU A 306 9.33 22.73 12.14
CA LEU A 306 10.70 22.30 12.42
C LEU A 306 11.41 21.90 11.12
N ARG A 307 12.74 22.05 11.12
CA ARG A 307 13.56 21.93 9.90
C ARG A 307 14.33 20.62 9.81
N THR A 308 14.47 19.90 10.92
CA THR A 308 15.14 18.61 10.98
C THR A 308 14.27 17.59 11.70
N THR A 309 14.46 16.29 11.37
CA THR A 309 13.77 15.22 12.08
C THR A 309 14.26 15.08 13.51
N ALA A 310 15.53 15.39 13.79
CA ALA A 310 16.08 15.38 15.14
C ALA A 310 15.39 16.40 16.06
N GLU A 311 15.08 17.62 15.55
CA GLU A 311 14.29 18.60 16.30
C GLU A 311 12.88 18.05 16.61
N VAL A 312 12.24 17.39 15.64
CA VAL A 312 10.92 16.78 15.83
C VAL A 312 10.97 15.69 16.92
N VAL A 313 11.93 14.79 16.86
CA VAL A 313 12.12 13.71 17.84
C VAL A 313 12.35 14.27 19.24
N THR A 314 13.23 15.27 19.37
CA THR A 314 13.50 15.95 20.66
C THR A 314 12.21 16.54 21.24
N ARG A 315 11.39 17.19 20.40
CA ARG A 315 10.13 17.80 20.85
C ARG A 315 9.07 16.76 21.22
N LEU A 316 9.04 15.62 20.54
CA LEU A 316 8.16 14.49 20.86
C LEU A 316 8.52 13.89 22.22
N PHE A 317 9.81 13.62 22.49
CA PHE A 317 10.25 13.14 23.80
C PHE A 317 9.92 14.13 24.94
N ALA A 318 10.09 15.44 24.70
CA ALA A 318 9.72 16.44 25.68
C ALA A 318 8.20 16.48 25.98
N ALA A 319 7.36 16.20 24.99
CA ALA A 319 5.90 16.19 25.12
C ALA A 319 5.32 14.86 25.63
N ALA A 320 6.08 13.77 25.51
CA ALA A 320 5.73 12.41 25.93
C ALA A 320 6.98 11.69 26.47
N PRO A 321 7.45 11.99 27.70
CA PRO A 321 8.73 11.48 28.22
C PRO A 321 8.81 9.95 28.29
N GLY A 322 7.71 9.26 28.55
CA GLY A 322 7.65 7.80 28.57
C GLY A 322 7.82 7.14 27.20
N ALA A 323 7.86 7.91 26.11
CA ALA A 323 8.07 7.36 24.77
C ALA A 323 9.49 6.81 24.56
N ALA A 324 10.50 7.26 25.31
CA ALA A 324 11.89 6.84 25.11
C ALA A 324 12.07 5.32 25.31
N GLU A 325 11.60 4.77 26.42
CA GLU A 325 11.66 3.34 26.71
C GLU A 325 10.86 2.51 25.68
N LEU A 326 9.74 3.07 25.20
CA LEU A 326 8.92 2.42 24.19
C LEU A 326 9.64 2.37 22.83
N VAL A 327 10.33 3.44 22.44
CA VAL A 327 11.13 3.48 21.20
C VAL A 327 12.24 2.44 21.25
N GLU A 328 13.04 2.41 22.33
CA GLU A 328 14.12 1.44 22.51
C GLU A 328 13.61 0.00 22.39
N ARG A 329 12.47 -0.31 23.00
CA ARG A 329 11.86 -1.64 22.89
C ARG A 329 11.39 -1.96 21.48
N LEU A 330 10.68 -1.03 20.83
CA LEU A 330 10.16 -1.24 19.47
C LEU A 330 11.29 -1.44 18.46
N GLU A 331 12.36 -0.67 18.56
CA GLU A 331 13.52 -0.79 17.68
C GLU A 331 14.30 -2.08 17.92
N ALA A 332 14.41 -2.53 19.18
CA ALA A 332 15.06 -3.81 19.51
C ALA A 332 14.27 -5.05 19.00
N GLU A 333 12.96 -4.92 18.86
CA GLU A 333 12.09 -5.99 18.33
C GLU A 333 12.04 -6.01 16.79
N MET A 334 12.53 -4.96 16.14
CA MET A 334 12.51 -4.88 14.66
C MET A 334 13.77 -5.53 14.07
N PRO A 335 13.60 -6.35 13.00
CA PRO A 335 14.75 -6.85 12.25
C PRO A 335 15.58 -5.68 11.68
N ASP A 336 16.92 -5.89 11.59
CA ASP A 336 17.77 -4.91 10.94
C ASP A 336 17.44 -4.84 9.45
N PRO A 337 17.04 -3.67 8.92
CA PRO A 337 16.77 -3.52 7.50
C PRO A 337 18.04 -3.59 6.62
N ALA A 338 19.23 -3.70 7.21
CA ALA A 338 20.46 -3.95 6.45
C ALA A 338 20.48 -5.32 5.74
N GLU A 339 19.53 -6.23 6.08
CA GLU A 339 19.24 -7.45 5.32
C GLU A 339 18.32 -7.19 4.11
N ASP A 340 18.06 -5.93 3.74
CA ASP A 340 17.38 -5.61 2.49
C ASP A 340 18.10 -6.32 1.34
N VAL A 341 17.36 -7.08 0.53
CA VAL A 341 17.88 -7.69 -0.68
C VAL A 341 18.34 -6.58 -1.61
N LEU A 342 19.62 -6.24 -1.54
CA LEU A 342 20.26 -5.35 -2.49
C LEU A 342 20.33 -6.12 -3.80
N LEU A 343 19.66 -5.64 -4.82
CA LEU A 343 19.80 -6.18 -6.17
C LEU A 343 21.26 -5.95 -6.63
N GLU A 344 22.07 -7.01 -6.61
CA GLU A 344 23.43 -6.96 -7.11
C GLU A 344 23.45 -6.44 -8.55
N GLY A 345 24.20 -5.37 -8.80
CA GLY A 345 24.36 -4.79 -10.13
C GLY A 345 23.42 -3.64 -10.49
N LEU A 346 22.51 -3.21 -9.61
CA LEU A 346 21.77 -1.96 -9.82
C LEU A 346 22.55 -0.76 -9.27
N PRO A 347 22.51 0.42 -9.94
CA PRO A 347 23.15 1.63 -9.47
C PRO A 347 22.32 2.23 -8.31
N ILE A 348 22.24 1.52 -7.19
CA ILE A 348 21.72 2.07 -5.95
C ILE A 348 22.94 2.63 -5.23
N SER A 349 23.18 3.94 -5.36
CA SER A 349 24.09 4.60 -4.44
C SER A 349 23.46 4.46 -3.05
N VAL A 350 24.13 3.69 -2.19
CA VAL A 350 23.86 3.70 -0.76
C VAL A 350 23.99 5.16 -0.33
N TYR A 351 22.90 5.83 0.02
CA TYR A 351 22.94 7.16 0.57
C TYR A 351 23.58 7.11 1.97
N GLY A 352 24.91 7.05 1.96
CA GLY A 352 25.77 7.18 3.11
C GLY A 352 26.86 8.18 2.77
N GLY A 353 26.74 9.40 3.23
CA GLY A 353 27.84 10.33 3.36
C GLY A 353 27.97 11.36 2.24
N GLY A 354 27.62 12.60 2.54
CA GLY A 354 27.93 13.81 1.81
C GLY A 354 27.12 14.95 2.39
#